data_2d443960d56279b40bd0b0ffe3dd6b9c
#
_entry.id   2d443960d56279b40bd0b0ffe3dd6b9c
#
_cell.length_a   1.000
_cell.length_b   1.000
_cell.length_c   1.000
_cell.angle_alpha   90.00
_cell.angle_beta   90.00
_cell.angle_gamma   90.00
#
_symmetry.space_group_name_H-M   'P 1'
#
loop_
_entity.id
_entity.type
_entity.pdbx_description
1 polymer ?
#
loop_
_entity_poly.entity_id
_entity_poly.type
_entity_poly.pdbx_seq_one_letter_code
_entity_poly.pdbx_strand_id
1 'polypeptide(L)'
;MRRLTILLVGATLAVAGCGGDDEEPSSASNDSTPTPTATEAASSGGAGEKLTLAADASALKFDKSELTARAGKVTITMDNPSDIPHNVEIDAPDAKEGETVGKGKKSVASADLKAGEYTFFCGVPGHREAGMDGKLTVE
;
A
#
# COMPACT_ATOMS: atom_id res chain seq x y z
N MET A 1 39.26 1.80 -23.65
CA MET A 1 39.62 0.39 -23.54
C MET A 1 40.31 0.17 -22.21
N ARG A 2 39.62 -0.33 -21.22
CA ARG A 2 40.24 -0.89 -20.00
C ARG A 2 39.36 -2.02 -19.54
N ARG A 3 39.82 -3.22 -19.77
CA ARG A 3 39.23 -4.45 -19.30
C ARG A 3 39.63 -4.62 -17.84
N LEU A 4 38.66 -4.77 -16.95
CA LEU A 4 38.90 -5.17 -15.57
C LEU A 4 38.33 -6.56 -15.36
N THR A 5 39.20 -7.53 -15.28
CA THR A 5 38.91 -8.92 -14.94
C THR A 5 38.90 -9.04 -13.43
N ILE A 6 37.82 -9.52 -12.83
CA ILE A 6 37.77 -9.86 -11.41
C ILE A 6 37.47 -11.35 -11.25
N LEU A 7 38.40 -11.99 -10.52
CA LEU A 7 38.42 -13.42 -10.19
C LEU A 7 37.24 -13.85 -9.31
N LEU A 8 36.73 -15.04 -9.61
CA LEU A 8 35.97 -15.88 -8.70
C LEU A 8 36.84 -16.40 -7.56
N VAL A 9 36.37 -16.32 -6.34
CA VAL A 9 36.83 -17.16 -5.22
C VAL A 9 35.58 -17.79 -4.59
N GLY A 10 35.52 -19.12 -4.74
CA GLY A 10 34.54 -19.95 -4.07
C GLY A 10 34.93 -20.24 -2.63
N ALA A 11 33.99 -20.36 -1.75
CA ALA A 11 34.14 -21.00 -0.44
C ALA A 11 32.88 -21.77 -0.09
N THR A 12 32.98 -23.08 -0.19
CA THR A 12 32.02 -24.05 0.33
C THR A 12 32.28 -24.28 1.81
N LEU A 13 31.26 -24.18 2.65
CA LEU A 13 31.26 -24.79 3.97
C LEU A 13 29.96 -25.57 4.15
N ALA A 14 30.13 -26.89 4.25
CA ALA A 14 29.14 -27.84 4.71
C ALA A 14 29.32 -28.02 6.21
N VAL A 15 28.24 -27.92 6.97
CA VAL A 15 28.19 -28.44 8.35
C VAL A 15 26.91 -29.24 8.50
N ALA A 16 27.09 -30.53 8.66
CA ALA A 16 26.09 -31.48 9.13
C ALA A 16 26.09 -31.48 10.64
N GLY A 17 24.94 -31.49 11.24
CA GLY A 17 24.76 -31.69 12.68
C GLY A 17 23.40 -32.34 12.95
N CYS A 18 23.47 -33.63 13.24
CA CYS A 18 22.38 -34.49 13.71
C CYS A 18 22.07 -34.24 15.19
N GLY A 19 20.83 -34.52 15.56
CA GLY A 19 20.56 -35.19 16.82
C GLY A 19 19.66 -34.48 17.82
N GLY A 20 18.65 -35.16 18.28
CA GLY A 20 18.03 -34.94 19.59
C GLY A 20 16.52 -34.98 19.58
N ASP A 21 16.03 -36.18 19.79
CA ASP A 21 14.68 -36.56 20.23
C ASP A 21 14.27 -35.87 21.53
N ASP A 22 12.98 -35.92 21.74
CA ASP A 22 12.25 -36.15 22.98
C ASP A 22 11.32 -35.04 23.49
N GLU A 23 10.06 -35.49 23.45
CA GLU A 23 8.97 -35.35 24.43
C GLU A 23 8.14 -34.06 24.45
N GLU A 24 6.89 -34.29 23.97
CA GLU A 24 5.66 -33.71 24.50
C GLU A 24 5.45 -34.14 25.98
N PRO A 25 4.78 -33.37 26.87
CA PRO A 25 3.35 -33.24 26.72
C PRO A 25 2.70 -31.91 27.16
N SER A 26 1.59 -31.64 26.50
CA SER A 26 0.29 -31.27 27.07
C SER A 26 0.16 -30.03 27.96
N SER A 27 -0.62 -29.16 27.49
CA SER A 27 -1.80 -28.58 28.11
C SER A 27 -1.98 -27.07 27.98
N ALA A 28 -3.17 -26.79 27.56
CA ALA A 28 -4.01 -25.66 27.86
C ALA A 28 -3.79 -24.38 27.03
N SER A 29 -4.59 -24.29 25.99
CA SER A 29 -5.63 -23.25 25.82
C SER A 29 -5.22 -21.83 26.20
N ASN A 30 -4.95 -21.02 25.20
CA ASN A 30 -5.76 -19.83 25.00
C ASN A 30 -5.70 -19.44 23.53
N ASP A 31 -6.66 -19.96 22.84
CA ASP A 31 -7.24 -19.39 21.64
C ASP A 31 -7.61 -17.94 21.94
N SER A 32 -6.86 -17.04 21.39
CA SER A 32 -7.27 -15.67 21.17
C SER A 32 -6.72 -15.27 19.82
N THR A 33 -7.29 -15.88 18.81
CA THR A 33 -7.29 -15.34 17.46
C THR A 33 -7.95 -13.97 17.53
N PRO A 34 -7.26 -12.87 17.27
CA PRO A 34 -7.95 -11.65 16.94
C PRO A 34 -8.55 -11.86 15.54
N THR A 35 -9.81 -12.22 15.52
CA THR A 35 -10.67 -12.04 14.35
C THR A 35 -10.43 -10.62 13.84
N PRO A 36 -10.00 -10.42 12.57
CA PRO A 36 -10.11 -9.11 11.98
C PRO A 36 -11.60 -8.80 11.93
N THR A 37 -12.04 -7.93 12.80
CA THR A 37 -13.35 -7.30 12.69
C THR A 37 -13.36 -6.58 11.35
N ALA A 38 -13.92 -7.24 10.36
CA ALA A 38 -14.37 -6.58 9.15
C ALA A 38 -15.40 -5.55 9.61
N THR A 39 -14.99 -4.31 9.70
CA THR A 39 -15.93 -3.21 9.81
C THR A 39 -16.68 -3.18 8.50
N GLU A 40 -17.86 -3.79 8.49
CA GLU A 40 -18.86 -3.61 7.48
C GLU A 40 -19.13 -2.11 7.36
N ALA A 41 -18.55 -1.51 6.33
CA ALA A 41 -19.01 -0.21 5.87
C ALA A 41 -20.34 -0.42 5.18
N ALA A 42 -21.41 -0.11 5.92
CA ALA A 42 -22.76 -0.18 5.47
C ALA A 42 -22.95 0.56 4.12
N SER A 43 -23.49 -0.19 3.18
CA SER A 43 -24.07 0.30 1.94
C SER A 43 -25.12 1.37 2.20
N SER A 44 -24.95 2.52 1.59
CA SER A 44 -26.11 3.32 1.21
C SER A 44 -25.90 3.84 -0.22
N GLY A 45 -26.84 3.54 -1.07
CA GLY A 45 -26.82 3.90 -2.47
C GLY A 45 -26.80 5.42 -2.69
N GLY A 46 -26.06 5.87 -3.69
CA GLY A 46 -26.15 7.20 -4.27
C GLY A 46 -25.13 8.24 -3.81
N ALA A 47 -24.46 8.09 -2.69
CA ALA A 47 -23.31 8.90 -2.33
C ALA A 47 -22.02 8.14 -2.67
N GLY A 48 -21.17 8.72 -3.53
CA GLY A 48 -19.91 8.11 -3.93
C GLY A 48 -19.08 7.65 -2.73
N GLU A 49 -18.34 6.56 -2.91
CA GLU A 49 -17.51 5.99 -1.84
C GLU A 49 -16.32 6.91 -1.54
N LYS A 50 -16.07 7.14 -0.25
CA LYS A 50 -15.01 8.02 0.23
C LYS A 50 -13.95 7.20 0.96
N LEU A 51 -12.75 7.21 0.44
CA LEU A 51 -11.58 6.56 1.01
C LEU A 51 -10.61 7.60 1.55
N THR A 52 -9.86 7.23 2.57
CA THR A 52 -8.85 8.11 3.17
C THR A 52 -7.53 7.38 3.32
N LEU A 53 -6.45 8.09 3.07
CA LEU A 53 -5.08 7.66 3.31
C LEU A 53 -4.22 8.86 3.73
N ALA A 54 -2.99 8.62 4.13
CA ALA A 54 -2.02 9.66 4.43
C ALA A 54 -0.70 9.39 3.73
N ALA A 55 0.01 10.46 3.36
CA ALA A 55 1.42 10.33 3.01
C ALA A 55 2.22 9.98 4.27
N ASP A 56 3.26 9.17 4.15
CA ASP A 56 4.19 8.91 5.25
C ASP A 56 4.95 10.20 5.59
N ALA A 57 5.18 10.46 6.87
CA ALA A 57 5.82 11.69 7.32
C ALA A 57 7.32 11.80 6.92
N SER A 58 7.96 10.69 6.58
CA SER A 58 9.41 10.58 6.38
C SER A 58 9.84 9.79 5.15
N ALA A 59 8.93 9.11 4.48
CA ALA A 59 9.22 8.28 3.32
C ALA A 59 8.27 8.54 2.16
N LEU A 60 8.71 8.30 0.92
CA LEU A 60 7.89 8.43 -0.28
C LEU A 60 6.97 7.21 -0.43
N LYS A 61 5.95 7.14 0.40
CA LYS A 61 4.91 6.11 0.37
C LYS A 61 3.62 6.60 1.03
N PHE A 62 2.54 5.90 0.81
CA PHE A 62 1.30 6.07 1.56
C PHE A 62 1.26 5.15 2.80
N ASP A 63 0.44 5.49 3.77
CA ASP A 63 0.15 4.65 4.95
C ASP A 63 -0.61 3.37 4.59
N LYS A 64 -1.28 3.36 3.44
CA LYS A 64 -2.02 2.22 2.89
C LYS A 64 -1.55 1.93 1.48
N SER A 65 -1.20 0.67 1.22
CA SER A 65 -0.85 0.16 -0.11
C SER A 65 -2.04 -0.49 -0.83
N GLU A 66 -3.14 -0.74 -0.12
CA GLU A 66 -4.35 -1.36 -0.66
C GLU A 66 -5.60 -0.63 -0.16
N LEU A 67 -6.53 -0.43 -1.08
CA LEU A 67 -7.85 0.15 -0.83
C LEU A 67 -8.90 -0.71 -1.53
N THR A 68 -10.11 -0.77 -0.97
CA THR A 68 -11.27 -1.41 -1.59
C THR A 68 -12.43 -0.43 -1.65
N ALA A 69 -13.16 -0.44 -2.76
CA ALA A 69 -14.32 0.40 -2.98
C ALA A 69 -15.41 -0.37 -3.73
N ARG A 70 -16.62 0.16 -3.73
CA ARG A 70 -17.70 -0.30 -4.61
C ARG A 70 -17.69 0.46 -5.92
N ALA A 71 -18.17 -0.20 -6.97
CA ALA A 71 -18.34 0.43 -8.27
C ALA A 71 -19.21 1.68 -8.20
N GLY A 72 -18.83 2.70 -8.93
CA GLY A 72 -19.46 4.02 -8.94
C GLY A 72 -18.46 5.13 -8.68
N LYS A 73 -18.93 6.25 -8.15
CA LYS A 73 -18.06 7.37 -7.84
C LYS A 73 -17.19 7.07 -6.62
N VAL A 74 -15.89 7.01 -6.82
CA VAL A 74 -14.88 6.82 -5.76
C VAL A 74 -14.14 8.14 -5.56
N THR A 75 -13.95 8.52 -4.31
CA THR A 75 -13.17 9.71 -3.92
C THR A 75 -12.12 9.28 -2.92
N ILE A 76 -10.85 9.56 -3.21
CA ILE A 76 -9.72 9.33 -2.30
C ILE A 76 -9.27 10.68 -1.76
N THR A 77 -9.22 10.80 -0.44
CA THR A 77 -8.65 11.96 0.25
C THR A 77 -7.33 11.55 0.90
N MET A 78 -6.27 12.24 0.56
CA MET A 78 -4.94 12.06 1.12
C MET A 78 -4.57 13.21 2.04
N ASP A 79 -4.21 12.90 3.29
CA ASP A 79 -3.63 13.85 4.22
C ASP A 79 -2.10 13.91 4.02
N ASN A 80 -1.52 15.10 4.03
CA ASN A 80 -0.07 15.26 3.95
C ASN A 80 0.52 15.76 5.29
N PRO A 81 1.01 14.87 6.17
CA PRO A 81 1.71 15.26 7.39
C PRO A 81 3.20 15.56 7.17
N SER A 82 3.75 15.25 5.98
CA SER A 82 5.17 15.41 5.68
C SER A 82 5.53 16.84 5.27
N ASP A 83 6.81 17.16 5.31
CA ASP A 83 7.33 18.43 4.80
C ASP A 83 7.52 18.43 3.27
N ILE A 84 7.37 17.25 2.64
CA ILE A 84 7.47 17.08 1.19
C ILE A 84 6.09 17.27 0.56
N PRO A 85 5.97 18.00 -0.55
CA PRO A 85 4.70 18.11 -1.28
C PRO A 85 4.28 16.76 -1.88
N HIS A 86 3.01 16.41 -1.74
CA HIS A 86 2.40 15.21 -2.28
C HIS A 86 1.02 15.48 -2.87
N ASN A 87 0.56 14.59 -3.73
CA ASN A 87 -0.83 14.51 -4.16
C ASN A 87 -1.31 13.05 -4.18
N VAL A 88 -2.56 12.84 -4.54
CA VAL A 88 -3.10 11.53 -4.87
C VAL A 88 -3.79 11.58 -6.22
N GLU A 89 -3.56 10.57 -7.02
CA GLU A 89 -4.17 10.37 -8.34
C GLU A 89 -4.69 8.94 -8.46
N ILE A 90 -5.65 8.72 -9.34
CA ILE A 90 -6.19 7.40 -9.68
C ILE A 90 -5.88 7.15 -11.15
N ASP A 91 -5.23 6.03 -11.44
CA ASP A 91 -4.92 5.60 -12.82
C ASP A 91 -6.20 5.04 -13.48
N ALA A 92 -7.04 5.94 -13.93
CA ALA A 92 -8.31 5.63 -14.58
C ALA A 92 -8.68 6.72 -15.60
N PRO A 93 -9.43 6.37 -16.67
CA PRO A 93 -9.99 7.35 -17.59
C PRO A 93 -10.87 8.35 -16.84
N ASP A 94 -10.79 9.61 -17.25
CA ASP A 94 -11.61 10.71 -16.71
C ASP A 94 -11.50 10.94 -15.19
N ALA A 95 -10.45 10.39 -14.56
CA ALA A 95 -10.15 10.67 -13.16
C ALA A 95 -9.81 12.17 -12.97
N LYS A 96 -10.34 12.73 -11.88
CA LYS A 96 -9.92 14.05 -11.41
C LYS A 96 -8.73 13.86 -10.48
N GLU A 97 -7.60 14.42 -10.88
CA GLU A 97 -6.36 14.40 -10.12
C GLU A 97 -6.46 15.28 -8.87
N GLY A 98 -5.81 14.85 -7.81
CA GLY A 98 -5.67 15.66 -6.62
C GLY A 98 -4.60 16.75 -6.79
N GLU A 99 -4.83 17.91 -6.21
CA GLU A 99 -3.82 18.97 -6.20
C GLU A 99 -2.59 18.55 -5.37
N THR A 100 -1.40 18.97 -5.82
CA THR A 100 -0.18 18.84 -5.02
C THR A 100 -0.23 19.78 -3.83
N VAL A 101 -0.12 19.21 -2.63
CA VAL A 101 -0.30 19.94 -1.37
C VAL A 101 0.90 19.79 -0.45
N GLY A 102 1.20 20.86 0.29
CA GLY A 102 2.20 20.85 1.34
C GLY A 102 1.65 20.31 2.68
N LYS A 103 2.50 20.35 3.70
CA LYS A 103 2.22 19.85 5.05
C LYS A 103 0.91 20.37 5.64
N GLY A 104 0.15 19.46 6.25
CA GLY A 104 -1.11 19.75 6.94
C GLY A 104 -2.29 19.99 6.01
N LYS A 105 -2.12 19.83 4.70
CA LYS A 105 -3.18 19.98 3.71
C LYS A 105 -3.63 18.62 3.15
N LYS A 106 -4.77 18.64 2.46
CA LYS A 106 -5.38 17.45 1.86
C LYS A 106 -5.40 17.56 0.35
N SER A 107 -5.07 16.45 -0.30
CA SER A 107 -5.25 16.23 -1.74
C SER A 107 -6.46 15.33 -1.97
N VAL A 108 -7.25 15.59 -2.99
CA VAL A 108 -8.49 14.84 -3.26
C VAL A 108 -8.54 14.45 -4.72
N ALA A 109 -8.55 13.14 -4.98
CA ALA A 109 -8.79 12.57 -6.30
C ALA A 109 -10.17 11.91 -6.37
N SER A 110 -10.77 11.86 -7.54
CA SER A 110 -12.04 11.15 -7.74
C SER A 110 -12.19 10.61 -9.15
N ALA A 111 -12.87 9.47 -9.28
CA ALA A 111 -13.20 8.87 -10.55
C ALA A 111 -14.52 8.09 -10.45
N ASP A 112 -15.21 7.93 -11.58
CA ASP A 112 -16.33 7.00 -11.71
C ASP A 112 -15.79 5.65 -12.20
N LEU A 113 -15.75 4.65 -11.30
CA LEU A 113 -15.07 3.38 -11.52
C LEU A 113 -16.06 2.23 -11.64
N LYS A 114 -15.76 1.32 -12.55
CA LYS A 114 -16.41 0.01 -12.66
C LYS A 114 -15.66 -1.01 -11.80
N ALA A 115 -16.27 -2.16 -11.55
CA ALA A 115 -15.58 -3.27 -10.90
C ALA A 115 -14.29 -3.61 -11.66
N GLY A 116 -13.19 -3.74 -10.93
CA GLY A 116 -11.86 -3.97 -11.49
C GLY A 116 -10.74 -3.55 -10.55
N GLU A 117 -9.51 -3.68 -11.02
CA GLU A 117 -8.31 -3.26 -10.31
C GLU A 117 -7.75 -1.98 -10.93
N TYR A 118 -7.42 -1.04 -10.08
CA TYR A 118 -6.84 0.26 -10.42
C TYR A 118 -5.62 0.52 -9.56
N THR A 119 -4.83 1.51 -9.94
CA THR A 119 -3.70 2.00 -9.13
C THR A 119 -4.04 3.41 -8.65
N PHE A 120 -3.77 3.71 -7.38
CA PHE A 120 -3.65 5.07 -6.91
C PHE A 120 -2.18 5.39 -6.66
N PHE A 121 -1.75 6.62 -6.89
CA PHE A 121 -0.34 6.99 -6.83
C PHE A 121 -0.16 8.47 -6.53
N CYS A 122 1.08 8.86 -6.20
CA CYS A 122 1.48 10.26 -6.13
C CYS A 122 2.00 10.73 -7.49
N GLY A 123 1.36 11.72 -8.08
CA GLY A 123 1.75 12.28 -9.39
C GLY A 123 2.93 13.25 -9.34
N VAL A 124 3.50 13.53 -8.17
CA VAL A 124 4.73 14.33 -8.08
C VAL A 124 5.88 13.56 -8.74
N PRO A 125 6.65 14.19 -9.66
CA PRO A 125 7.71 13.52 -10.40
C PRO A 125 8.69 12.77 -9.49
N GLY A 126 8.95 11.49 -9.83
CA GLY A 126 9.87 10.63 -9.08
C GLY A 126 9.26 9.91 -7.87
N HIS A 127 8.07 10.31 -7.41
CA HIS A 127 7.46 9.71 -6.21
C HIS A 127 6.85 8.33 -6.50
N ARG A 128 6.15 8.18 -7.62
CA ARG A 128 5.61 6.88 -8.06
C ARG A 128 6.74 5.87 -8.30
N GLU A 129 7.82 6.30 -8.95
CA GLU A 129 9.00 5.47 -9.20
C GLU A 129 9.72 5.05 -7.91
N ALA A 130 9.59 5.85 -6.86
CA ALA A 130 10.12 5.54 -5.53
C ALA A 130 9.19 4.58 -4.73
N GLY A 131 8.02 4.21 -5.28
CA GLY A 131 7.08 3.29 -4.66
C GLY A 131 5.94 3.98 -3.91
N MET A 132 5.65 5.26 -4.23
CA MET A 132 4.50 5.96 -3.66
C MET A 132 3.24 5.70 -4.48
N ASP A 133 2.79 4.45 -4.46
CA ASP A 133 1.60 3.95 -5.14
C ASP A 133 0.91 2.85 -4.32
N GLY A 134 -0.27 2.43 -4.75
CA GLY A 134 -1.03 1.37 -4.14
C GLY A 134 -2.14 0.85 -5.04
N LYS A 135 -2.73 -0.27 -4.65
CA LYS A 135 -3.78 -0.97 -5.38
C LYS A 135 -5.16 -0.57 -4.87
N LEU A 136 -6.06 -0.23 -5.78
CA LEU A 136 -7.47 0.01 -5.51
C LEU A 136 -8.30 -1.10 -6.17
N THR A 137 -8.92 -1.95 -5.37
CA THR A 137 -9.86 -2.96 -5.83
C THR A 137 -11.28 -2.40 -5.77
N VAL A 138 -12.01 -2.45 -6.89
CA VAL A 138 -13.40 -2.00 -7.00
C VAL A 138 -14.29 -3.19 -7.28
N GLU A 139 -15.33 -3.38 -6.45
CA GLU A 139 -16.29 -4.49 -6.49
C GLU A 139 -17.71 -4.04 -6.92
#